data_d37a13937584326955a99285e2a51e69
#
_entry.id   d37a13937584326955a99285e2a51e69
#
_cell.length_a   1.000
_cell.length_b   1.000
_cell.length_c   1.000
_cell.angle_alpha   90.00
_cell.angle_beta   90.00
_cell.angle_gamma   90.00
#
_symmetry.space_group_name_H-M   'P 1'
#
loop_
_entity.id
_entity.type
_entity.pdbx_description
1 polymer ?
#
loop_
_entity_poly.entity_id
_entity_poly.type
_entity_poly.pdbx_seq_one_letter_code
_entity_poly.pdbx_strand_id
1 'polypeptide(L)'
;MTPPFAFMEYQDYYKILGLERDATSDQIKQAYRKLARKYHPDVSKEVDAEKRFKEIGEAYAVLKDPEKKAAYDQMGSNWSSGQGFNPPPNWDSGYEFRGNGWGDGANPDHSEFFESIFGRRAQQANQQSAQFNIPGEDHHAKIEIDLVDSYLGAQRSIGLKMPALDEQGHLRMQERTLEVKIPKGIRSGQHLRLAGQGSPGFGNGKAGDLYLEIVIKPNSLFRVDGKDVMVELNLAPWEAALGATVDLPTPTGKVELNIPANTMAGKKLRLKGKGIPSQEPGDLYAAIRLVTPPATSDSDKEAYQAMTKSFAAFNPRAIG
;
A
#
# COMPACT_ATOMS: atom_id res chain seq x y z
N MET A 1 -18.33 1.49 61.73
CA MET A 1 -17.23 0.60 61.37
C MET A 1 -17.04 0.73 59.87
N THR A 2 -16.03 1.48 59.46
CA THR A 2 -15.65 1.70 58.08
C THR A 2 -14.88 0.47 57.60
N PRO A 3 -15.15 -0.12 56.42
CA PRO A 3 -14.38 -1.26 55.95
C PRO A 3 -12.95 -0.83 55.63
N PRO A 4 -11.96 -1.70 55.81
CA PRO A 4 -10.57 -1.39 55.54
C PRO A 4 -10.43 -1.18 54.01
N PHE A 5 -9.99 0.00 53.63
CA PHE A 5 -9.58 0.27 52.23
C PHE A 5 -8.42 -0.67 51.89
N ALA A 6 -8.66 -1.61 51.00
CA ALA A 6 -7.60 -2.38 50.35
C ALA A 6 -6.67 -1.36 49.68
N PHE A 7 -5.40 -1.39 50.01
CA PHE A 7 -4.38 -0.58 49.36
C PHE A 7 -4.27 -1.10 47.88
N MET A 8 -4.86 -0.35 46.98
CA MET A 8 -4.70 -0.60 45.56
C MET A 8 -3.33 -0.10 45.10
N GLU A 9 -2.62 -0.91 44.37
CA GLU A 9 -1.34 -0.52 43.79
C GLU A 9 -1.54 0.18 42.44
N TYR A 10 -0.90 1.34 42.26
CA TYR A 10 -0.87 2.02 40.98
C TYR A 10 -0.20 1.17 39.91
N GLN A 11 -0.89 0.94 38.79
CA GLN A 11 -0.36 0.23 37.62
C GLN A 11 0.07 1.23 36.55
N ASP A 12 1.35 1.19 36.19
CA ASP A 12 1.91 2.02 35.11
C ASP A 12 1.70 1.34 33.76
N TYR A 13 0.63 1.68 33.08
CA TYR A 13 0.24 1.11 31.79
C TYR A 13 1.27 1.35 30.67
N TYR A 14 2.03 2.44 30.72
CA TYR A 14 3.12 2.65 29.77
C TYR A 14 4.25 1.66 29.99
N LYS A 15 4.64 1.42 31.24
CA LYS A 15 5.66 0.40 31.57
C LYS A 15 5.22 -1.01 31.24
N ILE A 16 3.93 -1.32 31.43
CA ILE A 16 3.37 -2.64 31.03
C ILE A 16 3.52 -2.86 29.54
N LEU A 17 3.31 -1.84 28.71
CA LEU A 17 3.53 -1.91 27.27
C LEU A 17 4.99 -1.70 26.85
N GLY A 18 5.89 -1.36 27.78
CA GLY A 18 7.30 -1.06 27.49
C GLY A 18 7.50 0.22 26.71
N LEU A 19 6.69 1.24 26.99
CA LEU A 19 6.66 2.54 26.33
C LEU A 19 6.94 3.68 27.30
N GLU A 20 7.38 4.82 26.74
CA GLU A 20 7.44 6.09 27.46
C GLU A 20 6.08 6.81 27.42
N ARG A 21 5.86 7.79 28.32
CA ARG A 21 4.56 8.48 28.45
C ARG A 21 4.18 9.35 27.24
N ASP A 22 5.15 9.73 26.42
CA ASP A 22 4.98 10.50 25.18
C ASP A 22 4.64 9.62 23.95
N ALA A 23 4.44 8.32 24.16
CA ALA A 23 4.17 7.38 23.08
C ALA A 23 2.90 7.75 22.28
N THR A 24 3.04 7.68 20.95
CA THR A 24 1.95 7.92 20.02
C THR A 24 0.95 6.75 19.99
N SER A 25 -0.26 6.99 19.50
CA SER A 25 -1.29 5.95 19.37
C SER A 25 -0.83 4.77 18.52
N ASP A 26 0.00 5.01 17.50
CA ASP A 26 0.56 3.94 16.67
C ASP A 26 1.60 3.11 17.42
N GLN A 27 2.45 3.74 18.24
CA GLN A 27 3.41 3.04 19.09
C GLN A 27 2.70 2.18 20.16
N ILE A 28 1.64 2.70 20.78
CA ILE A 28 0.81 1.97 21.73
C ILE A 28 0.20 0.73 21.07
N LYS A 29 -0.34 0.88 19.86
CA LYS A 29 -0.93 -0.21 19.07
C LYS A 29 0.11 -1.27 18.70
N GLN A 30 1.30 -0.85 18.27
CA GLN A 30 2.40 -1.75 17.92
C GLN A 30 2.92 -2.54 19.12
N ALA A 31 3.17 -1.86 20.24
CA ALA A 31 3.63 -2.49 21.46
C ALA A 31 2.63 -3.53 21.98
N TYR A 32 1.34 -3.16 22.00
CA TYR A 32 0.27 -4.08 22.38
C TYR A 32 0.27 -5.34 21.48
N ARG A 33 0.28 -5.19 20.17
CA ARG A 33 0.27 -6.34 19.24
C ARG A 33 1.45 -7.27 19.46
N LYS A 34 2.64 -6.71 19.67
CA LYS A 34 3.86 -7.47 19.93
C LYS A 34 3.75 -8.28 21.23
N LEU A 35 3.30 -7.64 22.31
CA LEU A 35 3.21 -8.27 23.65
C LEU A 35 2.05 -9.25 23.73
N ALA A 36 0.90 -8.93 23.15
CA ALA A 36 -0.27 -9.81 23.11
C ALA A 36 0.03 -11.12 22.37
N ARG A 37 0.82 -11.06 21.29
CA ARG A 37 1.29 -12.26 20.59
C ARG A 37 2.27 -13.08 21.43
N LYS A 38 3.19 -12.41 22.14
CA LYS A 38 4.19 -13.09 22.98
C LYS A 38 3.56 -13.81 24.19
N TYR A 39 2.56 -13.20 24.81
CA TYR A 39 1.95 -13.72 26.04
C TYR A 39 0.57 -14.35 25.83
N HIS A 40 0.21 -14.69 24.59
CA HIS A 40 -1.07 -15.34 24.31
C HIS A 40 -1.18 -16.69 25.03
N PRO A 41 -2.29 -17.00 25.74
CA PRO A 41 -2.43 -18.23 26.53
C PRO A 41 -2.28 -19.51 25.70
N ASP A 42 -2.68 -19.50 24.42
CA ASP A 42 -2.57 -20.67 23.54
C ASP A 42 -1.16 -20.87 22.95
N VAL A 43 -0.30 -19.85 23.01
CA VAL A 43 1.01 -19.85 22.34
C VAL A 43 2.17 -19.80 23.32
N SER A 44 2.01 -19.07 24.42
CA SER A 44 3.07 -18.84 25.40
C SER A 44 3.18 -19.99 26.40
N LYS A 45 4.42 -20.44 26.66
CA LYS A 45 4.76 -21.44 27.67
C LYS A 45 5.24 -20.79 29.00
N GLU A 46 5.24 -19.46 29.11
CA GLU A 46 5.64 -18.76 30.31
C GLU A 46 4.58 -18.94 31.42
N VAL A 47 5.02 -19.19 32.64
CA VAL A 47 4.13 -19.46 33.79
C VAL A 47 3.17 -18.29 34.07
N ASP A 48 3.60 -17.06 33.80
CA ASP A 48 2.84 -15.82 34.03
C ASP A 48 2.17 -15.26 32.76
N ALA A 49 2.09 -16.04 31.68
CA ALA A 49 1.60 -15.57 30.39
C ALA A 49 0.17 -15.02 30.47
N GLU A 50 -0.73 -15.73 31.14
CA GLU A 50 -2.13 -15.32 31.29
C GLU A 50 -2.26 -14.03 32.09
N LYS A 51 -1.53 -13.87 33.19
CA LYS A 51 -1.53 -12.64 33.99
C LYS A 51 -1.00 -11.48 33.18
N ARG A 52 0.14 -11.65 32.53
CA ARG A 52 0.74 -10.60 31.67
C ARG A 52 -0.15 -10.23 30.49
N PHE A 53 -0.82 -11.22 29.90
CA PHE A 53 -1.75 -10.96 28.81
C PHE A 53 -2.94 -10.10 29.27
N LYS A 54 -3.48 -10.34 30.47
CA LYS A 54 -4.53 -9.53 31.08
C LYS A 54 -4.05 -8.09 31.34
N GLU A 55 -2.87 -7.93 31.94
CA GLU A 55 -2.27 -6.62 32.22
C GLU A 55 -2.01 -5.81 30.93
N ILE A 56 -1.52 -6.45 29.87
CA ILE A 56 -1.28 -5.85 28.55
C ILE A 56 -2.59 -5.42 27.89
N GLY A 57 -3.64 -6.25 28.01
CA GLY A 57 -4.97 -5.95 27.48
C GLY A 57 -5.60 -4.75 28.15
N GLU A 58 -5.49 -4.68 29.48
CA GLU A 58 -5.97 -3.57 30.30
C GLU A 58 -5.24 -2.26 29.95
N ALA A 59 -3.91 -2.30 29.90
CA ALA A 59 -3.09 -1.14 29.52
C ALA A 59 -3.48 -0.59 28.13
N TYR A 60 -3.69 -1.49 27.16
CA TYR A 60 -4.12 -1.10 25.82
C TYR A 60 -5.55 -0.52 25.81
N ALA A 61 -6.48 -1.10 26.56
CA ALA A 61 -7.86 -0.62 26.63
C ALA A 61 -7.97 0.83 27.13
N VAL A 62 -7.07 1.23 28.02
CA VAL A 62 -6.99 2.61 28.53
C VAL A 62 -6.24 3.52 27.56
N LEU A 63 -5.06 3.13 27.09
CA LEU A 63 -4.16 4.01 26.33
C LEU A 63 -4.57 4.18 24.86
N LYS A 64 -5.39 3.28 24.29
CA LYS A 64 -5.91 3.42 22.92
C LYS A 64 -6.97 4.51 22.77
N ASP A 65 -7.69 4.79 23.84
CA ASP A 65 -8.81 5.72 23.86
C ASP A 65 -8.30 7.09 24.31
N PRO A 66 -8.42 8.16 23.51
CA PRO A 66 -7.88 9.48 23.83
C PRO A 66 -8.43 10.06 25.15
N GLU A 67 -9.72 9.81 25.45
CA GLU A 67 -10.36 10.32 26.67
C GLU A 67 -9.87 9.57 27.91
N LYS A 68 -9.80 8.22 27.82
CA LYS A 68 -9.28 7.39 28.91
C LYS A 68 -7.80 7.63 29.16
N LYS A 69 -7.02 7.78 28.08
CA LYS A 69 -5.61 8.13 28.14
C LYS A 69 -5.42 9.47 28.84
N ALA A 70 -6.16 10.51 28.45
CA ALA A 70 -6.06 11.84 29.04
C ALA A 70 -6.43 11.82 30.56
N ALA A 71 -7.48 11.11 30.94
CA ALA A 71 -7.88 10.91 32.31
C ALA A 71 -6.80 10.16 33.13
N TYR A 72 -6.23 9.09 32.54
CA TYR A 72 -5.16 8.33 33.16
C TYR A 72 -3.87 9.15 33.29
N ASP A 73 -3.48 9.92 32.28
CA ASP A 73 -2.29 10.78 32.29
C ASP A 73 -2.41 11.89 33.34
N GLN A 74 -3.61 12.49 33.47
CA GLN A 74 -3.88 13.50 34.48
C GLN A 74 -3.75 12.96 35.93
N MET A 75 -4.21 11.73 36.16
CA MET A 75 -4.08 11.06 37.45
C MET A 75 -2.66 10.59 37.73
N GLY A 76 -1.99 10.06 36.69
CA GLY A 76 -0.70 9.38 36.83
C GLY A 76 0.51 10.30 36.99
N SER A 77 0.37 11.63 36.89
CA SER A 77 1.51 12.55 36.93
C SER A 77 2.28 12.54 38.28
N ASN A 78 1.66 12.11 39.37
CA ASN A 78 2.22 12.15 40.72
C ASN A 78 2.44 10.78 41.38
N TRP A 79 2.29 9.66 40.64
CA TRP A 79 2.34 8.31 41.20
C TRP A 79 3.40 7.45 40.56
N SER A 80 4.01 6.55 41.34
CA SER A 80 4.96 5.54 40.87
C SER A 80 4.40 4.14 41.06
N SER A 81 4.76 3.20 40.20
CA SER A 81 4.36 1.78 40.28
C SER A 81 4.58 1.22 41.71
N GLY A 82 3.57 0.54 42.26
CA GLY A 82 3.64 -0.07 43.59
C GLY A 82 3.32 0.86 44.76
N GLN A 83 2.95 2.11 44.50
CA GLN A 83 2.44 3.00 45.55
C GLN A 83 0.93 2.82 45.77
N GLY A 84 0.48 2.91 47.03
CA GLY A 84 -0.94 2.86 47.34
C GLY A 84 -1.69 4.02 46.68
N PHE A 85 -2.69 3.69 45.86
CA PHE A 85 -3.45 4.61 45.01
C PHE A 85 -4.84 4.85 45.62
N ASN A 86 -5.25 6.12 45.72
CA ASN A 86 -6.61 6.51 46.04
C ASN A 86 -7.03 7.64 45.09
N PRO A 87 -8.01 7.38 44.18
CA PRO A 87 -8.42 8.38 43.21
C PRO A 87 -8.96 9.64 43.90
N PRO A 88 -8.59 10.85 43.46
CA PRO A 88 -9.11 12.10 43.99
C PRO A 88 -10.65 12.15 43.85
N PRO A 89 -11.38 12.74 44.83
CA PRO A 89 -12.81 12.92 44.65
C PRO A 89 -13.10 13.81 43.44
N ASN A 90 -14.05 13.36 42.56
CA ASN A 90 -14.45 14.01 41.31
C ASN A 90 -13.42 14.00 40.19
N TRP A 91 -12.48 13.05 40.16
CA TRP A 91 -11.52 12.91 39.07
C TRP A 91 -12.19 12.65 37.69
N ASP A 92 -13.40 12.10 37.71
CA ASP A 92 -14.22 11.77 36.51
C ASP A 92 -15.16 12.92 36.10
N SER A 93 -15.16 14.05 36.82
CA SER A 93 -15.98 15.20 36.48
C SER A 93 -15.41 15.95 35.27
N GLY A 94 -16.08 15.80 34.11
CA GLY A 94 -15.68 16.42 32.83
C GLY A 94 -15.33 15.42 31.73
N TYR A 95 -15.26 14.13 32.04
CA TYR A 95 -15.07 13.08 31.04
C TYR A 95 -16.37 12.29 30.86
N GLU A 96 -16.99 12.41 29.69
CA GLU A 96 -18.08 11.53 29.26
C GLU A 96 -17.47 10.29 28.61
N PHE A 97 -17.19 9.24 29.37
CA PHE A 97 -16.80 7.94 28.81
C PHE A 97 -17.99 7.35 28.06
N ARG A 98 -18.18 7.75 26.80
CA ARG A 98 -19.20 7.20 25.90
C ARG A 98 -18.85 5.75 25.58
N GLY A 99 -19.57 4.86 26.23
CA GLY A 99 -19.36 3.42 26.24
C GLY A 99 -19.74 2.68 24.95
N ASN A 100 -19.11 2.99 23.82
CA ASN A 100 -19.15 2.11 22.67
C ASN A 100 -17.81 1.37 22.44
N GLY A 101 -16.85 1.49 23.36
CA GLY A 101 -15.57 0.81 23.34
C GLY A 101 -15.46 -0.40 24.27
N TRP A 102 -16.52 -0.77 24.96
CA TRP A 102 -16.53 -1.93 25.91
C TRP A 102 -16.89 -3.25 25.20
N GLY A 103 -17.25 -3.19 23.90
CA GLY A 103 -17.78 -4.32 23.15
C GLY A 103 -16.75 -5.29 22.58
N ASP A 104 -15.46 -4.98 22.65
CA ASP A 104 -14.45 -5.85 22.03
C ASP A 104 -13.30 -6.10 23.03
N GLY A 105 -13.53 -6.99 23.99
CA GLY A 105 -12.45 -7.49 24.84
C GLY A 105 -12.57 -7.26 26.35
N ALA A 106 -13.78 -7.11 26.89
CA ALA A 106 -13.99 -7.14 28.33
C ALA A 106 -13.74 -8.57 28.86
N ASN A 107 -12.52 -8.82 29.28
CA ASN A 107 -12.24 -9.97 30.14
C ASN A 107 -12.89 -9.65 31.51
N PRO A 108 -13.68 -10.56 32.10
CA PRO A 108 -14.35 -10.31 33.40
C PRO A 108 -13.39 -10.18 34.59
N ASP A 109 -12.09 -10.36 34.39
CA ASP A 109 -11.04 -10.27 35.39
C ASP A 109 -10.14 -9.04 35.15
N HIS A 110 -10.71 -7.83 35.21
CA HIS A 110 -9.90 -6.61 35.30
C HIS A 110 -9.29 -6.47 36.67
N SER A 111 -8.13 -5.77 36.74
CA SER A 111 -7.51 -5.49 38.03
C SER A 111 -8.42 -4.60 38.92
N GLU A 112 -8.29 -4.72 40.24
CA GLU A 112 -9.00 -3.83 41.19
C GLU A 112 -8.70 -2.35 40.91
N PHE A 113 -7.50 -2.07 40.36
CA PHE A 113 -7.09 -0.72 39.94
C PHE A 113 -7.94 -0.22 38.77
N PHE A 114 -8.14 -1.02 37.74
CA PHE A 114 -8.97 -0.66 36.60
C PHE A 114 -10.44 -0.48 36.98
N GLU A 115 -10.97 -1.39 37.80
CA GLU A 115 -12.36 -1.33 38.23
C GLU A 115 -12.64 -0.09 39.12
N SER A 116 -11.68 0.31 39.95
CA SER A 116 -11.83 1.51 40.76
C SER A 116 -11.89 2.80 39.95
N ILE A 117 -11.13 2.83 38.85
CA ILE A 117 -11.04 4.00 37.96
C ILE A 117 -12.17 4.00 36.91
N PHE A 118 -12.44 2.88 36.29
CA PHE A 118 -13.34 2.81 35.16
C PHE A 118 -14.59 1.94 35.35
N GLY A 119 -14.70 1.19 36.48
CA GLY A 119 -15.67 0.10 36.67
C GLY A 119 -17.06 0.50 37.16
N ARG A 120 -17.30 1.72 37.63
CA ARG A 120 -18.60 2.12 38.25
C ARG A 120 -19.82 2.09 37.30
N ARG A 121 -19.66 1.92 36.02
CA ARG A 121 -20.76 1.82 35.00
C ARG A 121 -20.84 0.49 34.25
N ALA A 122 -19.97 -0.48 34.49
CA ALA A 122 -19.91 -1.72 33.75
C ALA A 122 -20.86 -2.82 34.22
N GLN A 123 -21.60 -2.67 35.29
CA GLN A 123 -22.41 -3.75 35.90
C GLN A 123 -23.72 -4.09 35.16
N GLN A 124 -23.99 -3.54 34.00
CA GLN A 124 -25.25 -3.78 33.26
C GLN A 124 -25.11 -4.33 31.84
N ALA A 125 -23.97 -4.79 31.40
CA ALA A 125 -23.80 -5.39 30.07
C ALA A 125 -23.09 -6.75 30.11
N ASN A 126 -23.89 -7.78 30.25
CA ASN A 126 -23.83 -9.11 29.63
C ASN A 126 -22.53 -9.91 29.59
N GLN A 127 -22.59 -11.08 30.24
CA GLN A 127 -21.72 -12.25 30.10
C GLN A 127 -21.67 -12.74 28.65
N GLN A 128 -20.63 -12.39 27.92
CA GLN A 128 -20.17 -13.15 26.76
C GLN A 128 -18.64 -13.03 26.70
N SER A 129 -17.97 -14.18 26.70
CA SER A 129 -16.53 -14.33 26.55
C SER A 129 -16.00 -13.50 25.37
N ALA A 130 -15.36 -12.37 25.68
CA ALA A 130 -14.78 -11.51 24.66
C ALA A 130 -13.45 -12.11 24.18
N GLN A 131 -13.48 -12.74 23.03
CA GLN A 131 -12.28 -13.03 22.28
C GLN A 131 -11.66 -11.72 21.78
N PHE A 132 -10.39 -11.50 22.08
CA PHE A 132 -9.64 -10.35 21.55
C PHE A 132 -9.53 -10.46 20.02
N ASN A 133 -10.21 -9.58 19.31
CA ASN A 133 -10.22 -9.54 17.86
C ASN A 133 -9.36 -8.37 17.37
N ILE A 134 -8.13 -8.63 16.95
CA ILE A 134 -7.24 -7.61 16.39
C ILE A 134 -7.23 -7.77 14.88
N PRO A 135 -7.63 -6.75 14.10
CA PRO A 135 -7.50 -6.82 12.67
C PRO A 135 -6.02 -6.91 12.25
N GLY A 136 -5.75 -7.68 11.22
CA GLY A 136 -4.43 -7.76 10.61
C GLY A 136 -3.99 -6.42 10.03
N GLU A 137 -2.70 -6.29 9.78
CA GLU A 137 -2.12 -5.10 9.14
C GLU A 137 -2.25 -5.17 7.63
N ASP A 138 -2.50 -4.01 7.03
CA ASP A 138 -2.44 -3.85 5.59
C ASP A 138 -0.98 -3.87 5.13
N HIS A 139 -0.75 -4.47 3.96
CA HIS A 139 0.56 -4.49 3.34
C HIS A 139 0.56 -3.73 2.03
N HIS A 140 1.71 -3.15 1.71
CA HIS A 140 1.95 -2.45 0.45
C HIS A 140 3.13 -3.10 -0.25
N ALA A 141 2.95 -3.40 -1.54
CA ALA A 141 4.00 -3.95 -2.39
C ALA A 141 3.92 -3.34 -3.78
N LYS A 142 5.02 -3.44 -4.55
CA LYS A 142 5.06 -3.02 -5.96
C LYS A 142 5.10 -4.25 -6.84
N ILE A 143 4.37 -4.18 -7.94
CA ILE A 143 4.36 -5.22 -8.98
C ILE A 143 4.69 -4.61 -10.32
N GLU A 144 5.62 -5.23 -11.02
CA GLU A 144 5.99 -4.89 -12.38
C GLU A 144 5.16 -5.72 -13.37
N ILE A 145 4.52 -5.03 -14.30
CA ILE A 145 3.74 -5.63 -15.38
C ILE A 145 4.26 -5.21 -16.74
N ASP A 146 4.00 -5.99 -17.77
CA ASP A 146 4.31 -5.60 -19.13
C ASP A 146 3.25 -4.64 -19.68
N LEU A 147 3.62 -3.75 -20.61
CA LEU A 147 2.68 -2.81 -21.20
C LEU A 147 1.47 -3.49 -21.84
N VAL A 148 1.68 -4.66 -22.44
CA VAL A 148 0.60 -5.46 -23.05
C VAL A 148 -0.47 -5.87 -22.03
N ASP A 149 -0.10 -6.10 -20.78
CA ASP A 149 -1.04 -6.45 -19.71
C ASP A 149 -2.02 -5.31 -19.42
N SER A 150 -1.57 -4.05 -19.57
CA SER A 150 -2.46 -2.88 -19.46
C SER A 150 -3.47 -2.81 -20.60
N TYR A 151 -3.13 -3.31 -21.78
CA TYR A 151 -4.05 -3.30 -22.93
C TYR A 151 -5.08 -4.42 -22.88
N LEU A 152 -4.66 -5.62 -22.51
CA LEU A 152 -5.49 -6.82 -22.60
C LEU A 152 -6.09 -7.25 -21.27
N GLY A 153 -5.49 -6.80 -20.17
CA GLY A 153 -5.65 -7.43 -18.87
C GLY A 153 -4.82 -8.71 -18.79
N ALA A 154 -4.51 -9.16 -17.59
CA ALA A 154 -3.74 -10.39 -17.39
C ALA A 154 -4.09 -11.05 -16.06
N GLN A 155 -3.76 -12.32 -15.93
CA GLN A 155 -3.69 -13.03 -14.69
C GLN A 155 -2.23 -13.38 -14.41
N ARG A 156 -1.72 -12.98 -13.23
CA ARG A 156 -0.31 -13.13 -12.87
C ARG A 156 -0.19 -13.79 -11.49
N SER A 157 0.67 -14.78 -11.40
CA SER A 157 1.12 -15.37 -10.15
C SER A 157 2.26 -14.55 -9.58
N ILE A 158 2.10 -14.02 -8.38
CA ILE A 158 3.07 -13.14 -7.72
C ILE A 158 3.55 -13.80 -6.44
N GLY A 159 4.86 -14.02 -6.34
CA GLY A 159 5.52 -14.43 -5.09
C GLY A 159 5.80 -13.22 -4.21
N LEU A 160 5.23 -13.19 -3.03
CA LEU A 160 5.44 -12.15 -2.03
C LEU A 160 6.08 -12.73 -0.79
N LYS A 161 7.11 -12.08 -0.28
CA LYS A 161 7.67 -12.38 1.03
C LYS A 161 6.96 -11.53 2.08
N MET A 162 6.15 -12.18 2.89
CA MET A 162 5.37 -11.52 3.94
C MET A 162 5.82 -11.98 5.31
N PRO A 163 5.85 -11.09 6.31
CA PRO A 163 6.12 -11.50 7.68
C PRO A 163 4.99 -12.41 8.17
N ALA A 164 5.31 -13.61 8.57
CA ALA A 164 4.41 -14.56 9.21
C ALA A 164 5.03 -15.02 10.54
N LEU A 165 4.18 -15.42 11.49
CA LEU A 165 4.64 -16.03 12.73
C LEU A 165 4.78 -17.54 12.54
N ASP A 166 5.90 -18.11 12.96
CA ASP A 166 6.02 -19.55 13.09
C ASP A 166 5.24 -20.07 14.31
N GLU A 167 5.18 -21.40 14.47
CA GLU A 167 4.48 -22.06 15.59
C GLU A 167 5.03 -21.67 16.97
N GLN A 168 6.22 -21.05 17.01
CA GLN A 168 6.88 -20.59 18.24
C GLN A 168 6.74 -19.08 18.45
N GLY A 169 5.96 -18.37 17.59
CA GLY A 169 5.72 -16.95 17.70
C GLY A 169 6.85 -16.06 17.18
N HIS A 170 7.86 -16.60 16.47
CA HIS A 170 8.91 -15.82 15.85
C HIS A 170 8.48 -15.31 14.48
N LEU A 171 8.83 -14.07 14.19
CA LEU A 171 8.62 -13.49 12.86
C LEU A 171 9.55 -14.15 11.83
N ARG A 172 8.96 -14.85 10.86
CA ARG A 172 9.65 -15.37 9.69
C ARG A 172 9.09 -14.76 8.42
N MET A 173 9.95 -14.58 7.43
CA MET A 173 9.51 -14.19 6.08
C MET A 173 9.02 -15.45 5.38
N GLN A 174 7.71 -15.54 5.17
CA GLN A 174 7.08 -16.62 4.42
C GLN A 174 6.84 -16.18 2.99
N GLU A 175 7.25 -17.01 2.03
CA GLU A 175 6.94 -16.79 0.62
C GLU A 175 5.53 -17.31 0.33
N ARG A 176 4.68 -16.41 -0.17
CA ARG A 176 3.30 -16.72 -0.53
C ARG A 176 3.06 -16.35 -1.98
N THR A 177 2.54 -17.28 -2.75
CA THR A 177 2.14 -17.05 -4.14
C THR A 177 0.67 -16.66 -4.19
N LEU A 178 0.38 -15.52 -4.83
CA LEU A 178 -0.97 -15.01 -5.02
C LEU A 178 -1.29 -14.88 -6.51
N GLU A 179 -2.46 -15.36 -6.90
CA GLU A 179 -3.01 -15.12 -8.23
C GLU A 179 -3.69 -13.75 -8.27
N VAL A 180 -3.14 -12.85 -9.08
CA VAL A 180 -3.62 -11.47 -9.21
C VAL A 180 -4.20 -11.23 -10.58
N LYS A 181 -5.44 -10.80 -10.63
CA LYS A 181 -6.10 -10.37 -11.86
C LYS A 181 -5.80 -8.89 -12.10
N ILE A 182 -5.05 -8.61 -13.15
CA ILE A 182 -4.71 -7.27 -13.62
C ILE A 182 -5.82 -6.80 -14.56
N PRO A 183 -6.56 -5.76 -14.23
CA PRO A 183 -7.63 -5.26 -15.07
C PRO A 183 -7.08 -4.55 -16.31
N LYS A 184 -7.81 -4.65 -17.42
CA LYS A 184 -7.55 -3.85 -18.61
C LYS A 184 -7.63 -2.36 -18.30
N GLY A 185 -6.67 -1.60 -18.84
CA GLY A 185 -6.62 -0.15 -18.65
C GLY A 185 -5.90 0.32 -17.41
N ILE A 186 -5.28 -0.57 -16.64
CA ILE A 186 -4.50 -0.20 -15.48
C ILE A 186 -3.24 0.57 -15.89
N ARG A 187 -2.85 1.55 -15.07
CA ARG A 187 -1.72 2.44 -15.33
C ARG A 187 -0.69 2.37 -14.22
N SER A 188 0.53 2.79 -14.53
CA SER A 188 1.58 2.95 -13.53
C SER A 188 1.14 3.91 -12.41
N GLY A 189 1.47 3.59 -11.17
CA GLY A 189 1.08 4.33 -9.97
C GLY A 189 -0.32 4.02 -9.43
N GLN A 190 -1.14 3.23 -10.13
CA GLN A 190 -2.41 2.78 -9.59
C GLN A 190 -2.22 1.60 -8.63
N HIS A 191 -3.15 1.46 -7.67
CA HIS A 191 -3.13 0.41 -6.67
C HIS A 191 -4.25 -0.60 -6.89
N LEU A 192 -3.90 -1.88 -6.82
CA LEU A 192 -4.86 -2.99 -6.74
C LEU A 192 -5.01 -3.41 -5.27
N ARG A 193 -6.22 -3.35 -4.75
CA ARG A 193 -6.53 -3.86 -3.42
C ARG A 193 -6.93 -5.32 -3.50
N LEU A 194 -6.22 -6.16 -2.78
CA LEU A 194 -6.53 -7.56 -2.56
C LEU A 194 -7.04 -7.73 -1.13
N ALA A 195 -8.36 -7.82 -0.98
CA ALA A 195 -9.01 -7.89 0.32
C ALA A 195 -8.60 -9.15 1.09
N GLY A 196 -8.27 -8.99 2.38
CA GLY A 196 -7.89 -10.08 3.26
C GLY A 196 -6.56 -10.76 2.94
N GLN A 197 -5.71 -10.16 2.10
CA GLN A 197 -4.39 -10.69 1.73
C GLN A 197 -3.23 -10.01 2.48
N GLY A 198 -3.53 -9.18 3.48
CA GLY A 198 -2.56 -8.60 4.40
C GLY A 198 -2.14 -9.58 5.51
N SER A 199 -1.65 -9.07 6.64
CA SER A 199 -1.37 -9.90 7.82
C SER A 199 -2.63 -10.58 8.34
N PRO A 200 -2.52 -11.81 8.85
CA PRO A 200 -3.65 -12.43 9.54
C PRO A 200 -4.04 -11.59 10.76
N GLY A 201 -5.33 -11.48 11.02
CA GLY A 201 -5.84 -10.94 12.27
C GLY A 201 -5.57 -11.90 13.43
N PHE A 202 -5.74 -11.40 14.64
CA PHE A 202 -5.60 -12.18 15.85
C PHE A 202 -6.98 -12.48 16.44
N GLY A 203 -7.19 -13.69 16.98
CA GLY A 203 -8.50 -14.14 17.41
C GLY A 203 -9.47 -14.22 16.22
N ASN A 204 -10.65 -13.61 16.33
CA ASN A 204 -11.60 -13.47 15.22
C ASN A 204 -11.38 -12.17 14.40
N GLY A 205 -10.23 -11.49 14.57
CA GLY A 205 -9.87 -10.31 13.81
C GLY A 205 -9.75 -10.62 12.32
N LYS A 206 -10.32 -9.77 11.47
CA LYS A 206 -10.20 -9.91 10.02
C LYS A 206 -8.74 -9.70 9.61
N ALA A 207 -8.29 -10.45 8.60
CA ALA A 207 -7.00 -10.18 7.97
C ALA A 207 -7.00 -8.77 7.36
N GLY A 208 -5.83 -8.13 7.34
CA GLY A 208 -5.62 -6.88 6.62
C GLY A 208 -5.66 -7.08 5.11
N ASP A 209 -5.53 -6.01 4.36
CA ASP A 209 -5.55 -6.00 2.90
C ASP A 209 -4.12 -5.88 2.33
N LEU A 210 -3.96 -6.28 1.10
CA LEU A 210 -2.72 -6.07 0.35
C LEU A 210 -2.99 -5.07 -0.78
N TYR A 211 -2.22 -3.99 -0.78
CA TYR A 211 -2.23 -2.96 -1.82
C TYR A 211 -1.01 -3.13 -2.73
N LEU A 212 -1.26 -3.43 -4.00
CA LEU A 212 -0.23 -3.61 -5.02
C LEU A 212 -0.14 -2.36 -5.89
N GLU A 213 0.94 -1.60 -5.76
CA GLU A 213 1.25 -0.49 -6.66
C GLU A 213 1.74 -1.06 -8.00
N ILE A 214 1.09 -0.67 -9.08
CA ILE A 214 1.43 -1.10 -10.43
C ILE A 214 2.57 -0.27 -10.99
N VAL A 215 3.58 -0.93 -11.52
CA VAL A 215 4.68 -0.33 -12.27
C VAL A 215 4.73 -0.98 -13.65
N ILE A 216 4.56 -0.20 -14.72
CA ILE A 216 4.74 -0.72 -16.08
C ILE A 216 6.24 -0.76 -16.36
N LYS A 217 6.76 -1.94 -16.72
CA LYS A 217 8.17 -2.12 -17.07
C LYS A 217 8.58 -1.20 -18.22
N PRO A 218 9.77 -0.60 -18.15
CA PRO A 218 10.34 0.09 -19.30
C PRO A 218 10.34 -0.81 -20.54
N ASN A 219 9.92 -0.26 -21.67
CA ASN A 219 9.88 -0.97 -22.93
C ASN A 219 10.82 -0.30 -23.94
N SER A 220 11.53 -1.06 -24.78
CA SER A 220 12.47 -0.53 -25.74
C SER A 220 11.81 0.19 -26.93
N LEU A 221 10.56 -0.19 -27.25
CA LEU A 221 9.82 0.36 -28.39
C LEU A 221 8.82 1.45 -27.96
N PHE A 222 8.24 1.30 -26.77
CA PHE A 222 7.11 2.14 -26.33
C PHE A 222 7.49 2.96 -25.11
N ARG A 223 7.18 4.25 -25.14
CA ARG A 223 7.23 5.14 -23.99
C ARG A 223 5.80 5.44 -23.54
N VAL A 224 5.52 5.24 -22.28
CA VAL A 224 4.20 5.51 -21.67
C VAL A 224 4.24 6.85 -20.95
N ASP A 225 3.22 7.69 -21.20
CA ASP A 225 3.01 8.96 -20.53
C ASP A 225 1.53 9.03 -20.08
N GLY A 226 1.29 8.76 -18.81
CA GLY A 226 -0.06 8.65 -18.28
C GLY A 226 -0.89 7.57 -18.96
N LYS A 227 -1.83 7.95 -19.82
CA LYS A 227 -2.63 7.03 -20.66
C LYS A 227 -2.18 6.97 -22.11
N ASP A 228 -1.31 7.89 -22.51
CA ASP A 228 -0.81 7.97 -23.88
C ASP A 228 0.44 7.10 -24.03
N VAL A 229 0.63 6.62 -25.26
CA VAL A 229 1.77 5.78 -25.61
C VAL A 229 2.48 6.38 -26.80
N MET A 230 3.79 6.46 -26.78
CA MET A 230 4.62 6.90 -27.88
C MET A 230 5.47 5.75 -28.41
N VAL A 231 5.62 5.71 -29.74
CA VAL A 231 6.50 4.80 -30.47
C VAL A 231 7.28 5.56 -31.52
N GLU A 232 8.58 5.25 -31.69
CA GLU A 232 9.34 5.79 -32.82
C GLU A 232 9.00 5.00 -34.08
N LEU A 233 8.68 5.72 -35.17
CA LEU A 233 8.47 5.15 -36.48
C LEU A 233 9.58 5.59 -37.44
N ASN A 234 10.43 4.64 -37.81
CA ASN A 234 11.48 4.87 -38.79
C ASN A 234 10.87 4.89 -40.18
N LEU A 235 11.11 5.94 -40.95
CA LEU A 235 10.72 6.08 -42.35
C LEU A 235 11.94 6.33 -43.21
N ALA A 236 11.91 5.74 -44.41
CA ALA A 236 12.83 6.11 -45.48
C ALA A 236 12.50 7.53 -46.00
N PRO A 237 13.48 8.30 -46.51
CA PRO A 237 13.25 9.66 -47.03
C PRO A 237 12.16 9.73 -48.11
N TRP A 238 12.05 8.72 -48.99
CA TRP A 238 11.02 8.70 -50.02
C TRP A 238 9.62 8.41 -49.48
N GLU A 239 9.50 7.59 -48.43
CA GLU A 239 8.20 7.35 -47.76
C GLU A 239 7.66 8.63 -47.12
N ALA A 240 8.54 9.39 -46.47
CA ALA A 240 8.17 10.66 -45.88
C ALA A 240 7.87 11.75 -46.93
N ALA A 241 8.63 11.78 -48.05
CA ALA A 241 8.46 12.78 -49.09
C ALA A 241 7.22 12.53 -49.96
N LEU A 242 7.02 11.29 -50.36
CA LEU A 242 5.97 10.90 -51.33
C LEU A 242 4.67 10.47 -50.67
N GLY A 243 4.73 10.17 -49.34
CA GLY A 243 3.69 9.47 -48.63
C GLY A 243 3.78 7.95 -48.83
N ALA A 244 3.32 7.22 -47.84
CA ALA A 244 3.33 5.76 -47.84
C ALA A 244 2.31 5.20 -46.87
N THR A 245 1.93 3.94 -47.05
CA THR A 245 1.25 3.17 -46.01
C THR A 245 2.25 2.20 -45.38
N VAL A 246 2.44 2.28 -44.10
CA VAL A 246 3.46 1.50 -43.37
C VAL A 246 2.86 0.81 -42.14
N ASP A 247 3.47 -0.32 -41.78
CA ASP A 247 3.11 -1.02 -40.55
C ASP A 247 3.66 -0.29 -39.33
N LEU A 248 2.78 0.14 -38.43
CA LEU A 248 3.14 0.68 -37.13
C LEU A 248 3.02 -0.40 -36.04
N PRO A 249 4.08 -0.70 -35.29
CA PRO A 249 3.98 -1.58 -34.14
C PRO A 249 3.12 -0.91 -33.04
N THR A 250 2.25 -1.71 -32.43
CA THR A 250 1.46 -1.32 -31.27
C THR A 250 1.65 -2.35 -30.15
N PRO A 251 1.32 -2.04 -28.89
CA PRO A 251 1.44 -3.02 -27.81
C PRO A 251 0.62 -4.32 -28.02
N THR A 252 -0.37 -4.28 -28.90
CA THR A 252 -1.25 -5.43 -29.19
C THR A 252 -1.09 -6.01 -30.60
N GLY A 253 -0.04 -5.64 -31.31
CA GLY A 253 0.21 -6.10 -32.67
C GLY A 253 0.63 -4.98 -33.61
N LYS A 254 0.24 -5.02 -34.87
CA LYS A 254 0.56 -3.99 -35.88
C LYS A 254 -0.72 -3.36 -36.40
N VAL A 255 -0.63 -2.10 -36.82
CA VAL A 255 -1.70 -1.39 -37.52
C VAL A 255 -1.11 -0.69 -38.75
N GLU A 256 -1.85 -0.64 -39.85
CA GLU A 256 -1.48 0.17 -41.00
C GLU A 256 -1.65 1.65 -40.70
N LEU A 257 -0.61 2.44 -40.98
CA LEU A 257 -0.59 3.89 -40.81
C LEU A 257 -0.30 4.57 -42.16
N ASN A 258 -1.20 5.43 -42.56
CA ASN A 258 -0.99 6.26 -43.76
C ASN A 258 -0.14 7.47 -43.40
N ILE A 259 1.01 7.60 -44.08
CA ILE A 259 1.95 8.72 -43.92
C ILE A 259 1.63 9.74 -45.02
N PRO A 260 1.20 10.96 -44.64
CA PRO A 260 1.00 12.02 -45.66
C PRO A 260 2.30 12.40 -46.33
N ALA A 261 2.22 12.77 -47.60
CA ALA A 261 3.38 13.31 -48.33
C ALA A 261 3.92 14.57 -47.62
N ASN A 262 5.23 14.81 -47.78
CA ASN A 262 5.96 15.86 -47.13
C ASN A 262 5.92 15.82 -45.58
N THR A 263 5.88 14.62 -45.01
CA THR A 263 5.99 14.41 -43.55
C THR A 263 7.42 14.69 -43.11
N MET A 264 7.58 15.59 -42.15
CA MET A 264 8.89 15.99 -41.60
C MET A 264 9.33 15.08 -40.46
N ALA A 265 10.67 14.95 -40.27
CA ALA A 265 11.23 14.31 -39.09
C ALA A 265 10.76 15.01 -37.82
N GLY A 266 10.57 14.26 -36.74
CA GLY A 266 10.09 14.79 -35.46
C GLY A 266 8.58 15.03 -35.38
N LYS A 267 7.85 15.00 -36.50
CA LYS A 267 6.39 15.09 -36.50
C LYS A 267 5.79 13.88 -35.74
N LYS A 268 4.77 14.13 -34.95
CA LYS A 268 4.01 13.08 -34.26
C LYS A 268 2.69 12.87 -34.95
N LEU A 269 2.44 11.66 -35.42
CA LEU A 269 1.15 11.25 -35.96
C LEU A 269 0.32 10.61 -34.86
N ARG A 270 -0.90 11.13 -34.64
CA ARG A 270 -1.79 10.70 -33.58
C ARG A 270 -2.75 9.62 -34.04
N LEU A 271 -2.77 8.50 -33.37
CA LEU A 271 -3.78 7.45 -33.54
C LEU A 271 -4.75 7.55 -32.35
N LYS A 272 -5.88 8.21 -32.58
CA LYS A 272 -6.87 8.49 -31.54
C LYS A 272 -7.41 7.20 -30.90
N GLY A 273 -7.42 7.15 -29.56
CA GLY A 273 -7.99 6.05 -28.80
C GLY A 273 -7.18 4.76 -28.86
N LYS A 274 -5.92 4.80 -29.33
CA LYS A 274 -5.02 3.63 -29.41
C LYS A 274 -3.98 3.57 -28.30
N GLY A 275 -4.03 4.46 -27.31
CA GLY A 275 -3.25 4.41 -26.08
C GLY A 275 -3.84 3.41 -25.08
N ILE A 276 -3.48 3.52 -23.79
CA ILE A 276 -3.98 2.62 -22.74
C ILE A 276 -5.51 2.72 -22.67
N PRO A 277 -6.22 1.58 -22.74
CA PRO A 277 -7.68 1.54 -22.72
C PRO A 277 -8.25 2.10 -21.39
N SER A 278 -9.34 2.84 -21.49
CA SER A 278 -10.12 3.32 -20.33
C SER A 278 -11.48 3.80 -20.84
N GLN A 279 -12.35 4.33 -19.96
CA GLN A 279 -13.57 5.02 -20.40
C GLN A 279 -13.25 6.17 -21.38
N GLU A 280 -12.17 6.91 -21.10
CA GLU A 280 -11.56 7.84 -22.02
C GLU A 280 -10.17 7.32 -22.41
N PRO A 281 -10.05 6.52 -23.47
CA PRO A 281 -8.79 5.90 -23.84
C PRO A 281 -7.73 6.94 -24.17
N GLY A 282 -6.48 6.62 -23.90
CA GLY A 282 -5.35 7.40 -24.36
C GLY A 282 -5.11 7.28 -25.86
N ASP A 283 -4.15 8.02 -26.37
CA ASP A 283 -3.76 8.00 -27.77
C ASP A 283 -2.39 7.33 -27.96
N LEU A 284 -2.17 6.80 -29.17
CA LEU A 284 -0.86 6.35 -29.59
C LEU A 284 -0.25 7.39 -30.52
N TYR A 285 0.97 7.84 -30.21
CA TYR A 285 1.70 8.79 -31.02
C TYR A 285 2.88 8.10 -31.72
N ALA A 286 2.89 8.11 -33.04
CA ALA A 286 4.03 7.71 -33.85
C ALA A 286 4.95 8.92 -34.08
N ALA A 287 6.11 8.93 -33.43
CA ALA A 287 7.13 9.94 -33.63
C ALA A 287 7.99 9.58 -34.84
N ILE A 288 7.92 10.39 -35.88
CA ILE A 288 8.60 10.13 -37.15
C ILE A 288 10.11 10.36 -37.02
N ARG A 289 10.88 9.35 -37.37
CA ARG A 289 12.34 9.41 -37.48
C ARG A 289 12.74 9.02 -38.91
N LEU A 290 13.46 9.92 -39.59
CA LEU A 290 14.00 9.61 -40.90
C LEU A 290 15.29 8.80 -40.77
N VAL A 291 15.37 7.71 -41.50
CA VAL A 291 16.55 6.82 -41.56
C VAL A 291 16.99 6.72 -43.02
N THR A 292 18.23 7.13 -43.28
CA THR A 292 18.82 7.01 -44.61
C THR A 292 19.44 5.63 -44.78
N PRO A 293 19.18 4.95 -45.89
CA PRO A 293 19.87 3.70 -46.20
C PRO A 293 21.39 3.93 -46.34
N PRO A 294 22.23 2.99 -45.91
CA PRO A 294 23.67 3.10 -46.11
C PRO A 294 24.02 2.93 -47.61
N ALA A 295 24.94 3.75 -48.12
CA ALA A 295 25.45 3.66 -49.47
C ALA A 295 26.62 2.65 -49.55
N THR A 296 26.31 1.35 -49.61
CA THR A 296 27.31 0.28 -49.56
C THR A 296 27.79 -0.16 -50.92
N SER A 297 26.92 -0.13 -51.95
CA SER A 297 27.24 -0.48 -53.33
C SER A 297 27.49 0.77 -54.20
N ASP A 298 28.09 0.59 -55.34
CA ASP A 298 28.28 1.68 -56.29
C ASP A 298 26.93 2.18 -56.83
N SER A 299 25.96 1.30 -57.04
CA SER A 299 24.59 1.66 -57.38
C SER A 299 23.92 2.55 -56.34
N ASP A 300 24.14 2.29 -55.01
CA ASP A 300 23.60 3.13 -53.94
C ASP A 300 24.20 4.53 -54.00
N LYS A 301 25.53 4.62 -54.23
CA LYS A 301 26.23 5.91 -54.36
C LYS A 301 25.73 6.71 -55.57
N GLU A 302 25.53 6.04 -56.71
CA GLU A 302 24.97 6.67 -57.91
C GLU A 302 23.55 7.21 -57.64
N ALA A 303 22.68 6.47 -56.92
CA ALA A 303 21.36 6.94 -56.53
C ALA A 303 21.41 8.21 -55.65
N TYR A 304 22.31 8.27 -54.67
CA TYR A 304 22.51 9.46 -53.82
C TYR A 304 23.10 10.64 -54.62
N GLN A 305 24.00 10.37 -55.58
CA GLN A 305 24.55 11.41 -56.47
C GLN A 305 23.46 11.96 -57.41
N ALA A 306 22.61 11.13 -57.96
CA ALA A 306 21.46 11.55 -58.77
C ALA A 306 20.50 12.42 -57.94
N MET A 307 20.19 12.01 -56.69
CA MET A 307 19.37 12.79 -55.75
C MET A 307 19.99 14.16 -55.45
N THR A 308 21.31 14.22 -55.18
CA THR A 308 22.02 15.47 -54.96
C THR A 308 21.90 16.42 -56.16
N LYS A 309 22.00 15.94 -57.37
CA LYS A 309 21.82 16.74 -58.58
C LYS A 309 20.40 17.24 -58.75
N SER A 310 19.40 16.40 -58.47
CA SER A 310 17.99 16.76 -58.58
C SER A 310 17.56 17.81 -57.56
N PHE A 311 18.18 17.83 -56.40
CA PHE A 311 17.87 18.76 -55.31
C PHE A 311 19.01 19.76 -55.06
N ALA A 312 19.72 20.18 -56.07
CA ALA A 312 20.91 21.07 -55.97
C ALA A 312 20.60 22.41 -55.26
N ALA A 313 19.39 22.91 -55.37
CA ALA A 313 18.96 24.16 -54.70
C ALA A 313 18.55 23.97 -53.20
N PHE A 314 18.41 22.73 -52.73
CA PHE A 314 17.99 22.44 -51.36
C PHE A 314 19.15 22.60 -50.40
N ASN A 315 19.00 23.46 -49.43
CA ASN A 315 19.99 23.66 -48.33
C ASN A 315 19.39 23.22 -47.02
N PRO A 316 19.75 22.03 -46.49
CA PRO A 316 19.21 21.53 -45.23
C PRO A 316 19.68 22.34 -44.00
N ARG A 317 20.65 23.23 -44.13
CA ARG A 317 21.18 24.11 -43.06
C ARG A 317 20.63 25.53 -43.10
N ALA A 318 19.93 25.90 -44.17
CA ALA A 318 19.17 27.14 -44.23
C ALA A 318 17.84 26.95 -43.53
N ILE A 319 17.86 26.83 -42.22
CA ILE A 319 16.64 26.82 -41.36
C ILE A 319 16.37 28.29 -41.06
N GLY A 320 15.25 28.81 -41.60
CA GLY A 320 14.70 30.06 -41.24
C GLY A 320 14.00 30.05 -39.90
#